data_7d0b6f4a8f0eb2a44023d82145fa44ba
#
_entry.id   7d0b6f4a8f0eb2a44023d82145fa44ba
#
_cell.length_a   1.000
_cell.length_b   1.000
_cell.length_c   1.000
_cell.angle_alpha   90.00
_cell.angle_beta   90.00
_cell.angle_gamma   90.00
#
_symmetry.space_group_name_H-M   'P 1'
#
loop_
_entity.id
_entity.type
_entity.pdbx_description
1 polymer ?
#
loop_
_entity_poly.entity_id
_entity_poly.type
_entity_poly.pdbx_seq_one_letter_code
_entity_poly.pdbx_strand_id
1 'polypeptide(L)'
;PRHSRRARRRARKSRGRPRVCHAARPEFAGYFPCHVTLKALPGLPPLRNAGVVRAVIETFRAGAARSAFRLLEFSIQDDHLHAIVEADGPMALGRGMKSLAARFAKAVNRGLGRRGPVLRDRYHLHVLRTVREVRNAIRYVLNNARRHCIKARRTPARVAQVDPASSGAWFLGWRPVVPLPRGIGPPPVARATTWLARVGWRRLGLLDPAEI
;
A
#
# COMPACT_ATOMS: atom_id res chain seq x y z
N PRO A 1 -31.00 63.53 -7.43
CA PRO A 1 -29.75 62.77 -7.61
C PRO A 1 -29.89 61.35 -7.04
N ARG A 2 -29.87 60.36 -7.94
CA ARG A 2 -30.05 58.95 -7.54
C ARG A 2 -28.68 58.36 -7.31
N HIS A 3 -28.33 58.05 -6.05
CA HIS A 3 -27.12 57.30 -5.73
C HIS A 3 -27.35 55.80 -5.91
N SER A 4 -26.75 55.25 -6.93
CA SER A 4 -26.71 53.82 -7.20
C SER A 4 -25.82 53.10 -6.17
N ARG A 5 -26.42 52.30 -5.29
CA ARG A 5 -25.70 51.39 -4.41
C ARG A 5 -25.23 50.17 -5.23
N ARG A 6 -24.02 50.24 -5.75
CA ARG A 6 -23.35 49.08 -6.33
C ARG A 6 -22.97 48.13 -5.18
N ALA A 7 -23.77 47.09 -4.98
CA ALA A 7 -23.43 46.00 -4.07
C ALA A 7 -22.16 45.33 -4.53
N ARG A 8 -21.07 45.52 -3.79
CA ARG A 8 -19.82 44.77 -3.98
C ARG A 8 -20.08 43.30 -3.59
N ARG A 9 -20.35 42.49 -4.59
CA ARG A 9 -20.37 41.03 -4.46
C ARG A 9 -18.94 40.57 -4.12
N ARG A 10 -18.63 40.39 -2.84
CA ARG A 10 -17.39 39.76 -2.38
C ARG A 10 -17.33 38.37 -3.00
N ALA A 11 -16.49 38.19 -3.99
CA ALA A 11 -16.14 36.88 -4.54
C ALA A 11 -15.58 36.03 -3.39
N ARG A 12 -16.33 35.01 -2.99
CA ARG A 12 -15.90 33.98 -2.03
C ARG A 12 -14.73 33.26 -2.67
N LYS A 13 -13.47 33.64 -2.31
CA LYS A 13 -12.28 32.90 -2.68
C LYS A 13 -12.52 31.44 -2.36
N SER A 14 -12.70 30.60 -3.37
CA SER A 14 -12.66 29.17 -3.24
C SER A 14 -11.35 28.83 -2.54
N ARG A 15 -11.40 28.24 -1.35
CA ARG A 15 -10.24 27.68 -0.70
C ARG A 15 -9.71 26.60 -1.66
N GLY A 16 -8.72 26.97 -2.48
CA GLY A 16 -8.06 26.05 -3.37
C GLY A 16 -7.60 24.85 -2.56
N ARG A 17 -7.79 23.62 -3.09
CA ARG A 17 -7.20 22.40 -2.53
C ARG A 17 -5.74 22.71 -2.20
N PRO A 18 -5.23 22.34 -1.02
CA PRO A 18 -3.83 22.54 -0.69
C PRO A 18 -2.98 21.96 -1.83
N ARG A 19 -2.13 22.79 -2.44
CA ARG A 19 -1.25 22.32 -3.52
C ARG A 19 -0.36 21.24 -2.94
N VAL A 20 -0.41 20.07 -3.56
CA VAL A 20 0.52 18.99 -3.24
C VAL A 20 1.93 19.52 -3.43
N CYS A 21 2.78 19.42 -2.41
CA CYS A 21 4.17 19.84 -2.53
C CYS A 21 4.85 19.04 -3.64
N HIS A 22 5.31 19.73 -4.69
CA HIS A 22 6.01 19.14 -5.84
C HIS A 22 7.52 19.04 -5.60
N ALA A 23 7.97 19.04 -4.34
CA ALA A 23 9.39 18.82 -4.03
C ALA A 23 9.92 17.59 -4.78
N ALA A 24 11.13 17.71 -5.32
CA ALA A 24 11.83 16.59 -5.92
C ALA A 24 11.95 15.47 -4.88
N ARG A 25 11.76 14.22 -5.32
CA ARG A 25 11.96 13.08 -4.43
C ARG A 25 13.45 12.94 -4.11
N PRO A 26 13.78 12.44 -2.90
CA PRO A 26 15.16 12.07 -2.59
C PRO A 26 15.73 11.16 -3.67
N GLU A 27 17.01 11.31 -3.94
CA GLU A 27 17.71 10.42 -4.86
C GLU A 27 17.48 8.96 -4.45
N PHE A 28 16.98 8.19 -5.39
CA PHE A 28 16.74 6.76 -5.24
C PHE A 28 17.80 6.02 -6.03
N ALA A 29 18.78 5.46 -5.32
CA ALA A 29 19.66 4.46 -5.91
C ALA A 29 18.88 3.15 -5.99
N GLY A 30 18.69 2.58 -7.18
CA GLY A 30 17.78 1.47 -7.48
C GLY A 30 18.06 0.11 -6.81
N TYR A 31 18.89 0.09 -5.77
CA TYR A 31 19.30 -1.14 -5.07
C TYR A 31 18.58 -1.36 -3.73
N PHE A 32 17.60 -0.53 -3.40
CA PHE A 32 16.90 -0.60 -2.14
C PHE A 32 15.41 -0.86 -2.34
N PRO A 33 14.79 -1.75 -1.56
CA PRO A 33 13.34 -1.86 -1.52
C PRO A 33 12.73 -0.58 -0.90
N CYS A 34 11.49 -0.30 -1.26
CA CYS A 34 10.78 0.87 -0.77
C CYS A 34 9.45 0.47 -0.15
N HIS A 35 9.14 1.05 1.00
CA HIS A 35 7.79 1.05 1.56
C HIS A 35 7.01 2.23 0.97
N VAL A 36 5.85 1.96 0.40
CA VAL A 36 4.98 2.96 -0.20
C VAL A 36 3.59 2.91 0.41
N THR A 37 2.93 4.06 0.48
CA THR A 37 1.54 4.19 0.93
C THR A 37 0.73 4.96 -0.09
N LEU A 38 -0.39 4.37 -0.52
CA LEU A 38 -1.39 4.99 -1.39
C LEU A 38 -2.65 5.27 -0.58
N LYS A 39 -2.98 6.54 -0.35
CA LYS A 39 -4.17 6.95 0.41
C LYS A 39 -5.39 7.10 -0.49
N ALA A 40 -6.52 6.58 -0.06
CA ALA A 40 -7.79 6.76 -0.73
C ALA A 40 -8.37 8.17 -0.44
N LEU A 41 -9.27 8.60 -1.31
CA LEU A 41 -10.07 9.81 -1.08
C LEU A 41 -10.99 9.62 0.13
N PRO A 42 -11.17 10.66 0.96
CA PRO A 42 -12.19 10.64 2.00
C PRO A 42 -13.59 10.39 1.41
N GLY A 43 -14.44 9.72 2.20
CA GLY A 43 -15.82 9.42 1.80
C GLY A 43 -16.01 8.19 0.92
N LEU A 44 -14.94 7.46 0.60
CA LEU A 44 -15.07 6.13 0.00
C LEU A 44 -15.51 5.11 1.07
N PRO A 45 -16.29 4.10 0.68
CA PRO A 45 -16.53 2.96 1.56
C PRO A 45 -15.21 2.29 1.97
N PRO A 46 -15.16 1.62 3.14
CA PRO A 46 -13.97 0.89 3.57
C PRO A 46 -13.45 -0.05 2.50
N LEU A 47 -12.16 0.04 2.19
CA LEU A 47 -11.54 -0.79 1.14
C LEU A 47 -11.36 -2.25 1.57
N ARG A 48 -11.48 -2.54 2.87
CA ARG A 48 -11.37 -3.91 3.42
C ARG A 48 -12.66 -4.71 3.28
N ASN A 49 -13.44 -4.53 2.23
CA ASN A 49 -14.56 -5.42 1.92
C ASN A 49 -14.12 -6.53 0.94
N ALA A 50 -14.82 -7.65 0.97
CA ALA A 50 -14.46 -8.84 0.21
C ALA A 50 -14.38 -8.60 -1.31
N GLY A 51 -15.25 -7.75 -1.86
CA GLY A 51 -15.28 -7.41 -3.29
C GLY A 51 -14.02 -6.66 -3.72
N VAL A 52 -13.61 -5.64 -2.95
CA VAL A 52 -12.38 -4.88 -3.22
C VAL A 52 -11.14 -5.74 -3.03
N VAL A 53 -11.04 -6.50 -1.93
CA VAL A 53 -9.90 -7.36 -1.65
C VAL A 53 -9.69 -8.36 -2.79
N ARG A 54 -10.73 -9.07 -3.22
CA ARG A 54 -10.68 -10.00 -4.35
C ARG A 54 -10.23 -9.31 -5.63
N ALA A 55 -10.87 -8.18 -5.99
CA ALA A 55 -10.54 -7.44 -7.20
C ALA A 55 -9.10 -6.92 -7.22
N VAL A 56 -8.55 -6.52 -6.07
CA VAL A 56 -7.16 -6.07 -5.95
C VAL A 56 -6.20 -7.24 -6.10
N ILE A 57 -6.44 -8.37 -5.41
CA ILE A 57 -5.60 -9.58 -5.51
C ILE A 57 -5.53 -10.07 -6.97
N GLU A 58 -6.66 -10.20 -7.64
CA GLU A 58 -6.72 -10.60 -9.06
C GLU A 58 -5.96 -9.62 -9.96
N THR A 59 -6.16 -8.33 -9.75
CA THR A 59 -5.49 -7.28 -10.52
C THR A 59 -3.97 -7.28 -10.30
N PHE A 60 -3.51 -7.55 -9.09
CA PHE A 60 -2.08 -7.61 -8.78
C PHE A 60 -1.42 -8.87 -9.35
N ARG A 61 -2.10 -10.01 -9.34
CA ARG A 61 -1.62 -11.23 -10.03
C ARG A 61 -1.23 -10.97 -11.48
N ALA A 62 -2.09 -10.26 -12.22
CA ALA A 62 -1.85 -9.96 -13.62
C ALA A 62 -0.67 -9.02 -13.88
N GLY A 63 0.05 -8.55 -12.86
CA GLY A 63 1.11 -7.59 -13.06
C GLY A 63 2.02 -7.37 -11.85
N ALA A 64 2.19 -8.37 -11.02
CA ALA A 64 3.06 -8.29 -9.85
C ALA A 64 4.53 -8.07 -10.23
N ALA A 65 5.01 -8.67 -11.32
CA ALA A 65 6.36 -8.54 -11.80
C ALA A 65 6.40 -7.89 -13.19
N ARG A 66 7.23 -6.87 -13.31
CA ARG A 66 7.73 -6.32 -14.58
C ARG A 66 9.23 -6.25 -14.45
N SER A 67 9.96 -6.35 -15.55
CA SER A 67 11.43 -6.43 -15.52
C SER A 67 12.11 -5.40 -14.62
N ALA A 68 11.62 -4.16 -14.62
CA ALA A 68 12.21 -3.03 -13.88
C ALA A 68 11.41 -2.58 -12.64
N PHE A 69 10.26 -3.21 -12.31
CA PHE A 69 9.44 -2.87 -11.14
C PHE A 69 8.71 -4.10 -10.60
N ARG A 70 8.82 -4.36 -9.31
CA ARG A 70 8.28 -5.53 -8.61
C ARG A 70 7.49 -5.11 -7.38
N LEU A 71 6.27 -5.61 -7.26
CA LEU A 71 5.48 -5.54 -6.03
C LEU A 71 5.85 -6.77 -5.20
N LEU A 72 6.41 -6.57 -4.01
CA LEU A 72 6.89 -7.65 -3.13
C LEU A 72 5.87 -8.06 -2.08
N GLU A 73 5.30 -7.09 -1.39
CA GLU A 73 4.29 -7.32 -0.35
C GLU A 73 3.28 -6.19 -0.37
N PHE A 74 2.05 -6.46 0.11
CA PHE A 74 1.04 -5.43 0.30
C PHE A 74 0.04 -5.78 1.41
N SER A 75 -0.67 -4.76 1.90
CA SER A 75 -1.82 -4.87 2.79
C SER A 75 -2.82 -3.75 2.52
N ILE A 76 -4.09 -4.11 2.36
CA ILE A 76 -5.20 -3.19 2.14
C ILE A 76 -5.76 -2.81 3.51
N GLN A 77 -5.80 -1.51 3.79
CA GLN A 77 -6.45 -0.94 4.97
C GLN A 77 -7.77 -0.27 4.56
N ASP A 78 -8.56 0.22 5.51
CA ASP A 78 -9.88 0.81 5.22
C ASP A 78 -9.80 2.02 4.29
N ASP A 79 -8.75 2.83 4.39
CA ASP A 79 -8.58 4.08 3.65
C ASP A 79 -7.24 4.19 2.89
N HIS A 80 -6.43 3.12 2.87
CA HIS A 80 -5.13 3.15 2.18
C HIS A 80 -4.61 1.75 1.85
N LEU A 81 -3.60 1.72 0.98
CA LEU A 81 -2.79 0.55 0.66
C LEU A 81 -1.35 0.79 1.14
N HIS A 82 -0.81 -0.15 1.89
CA HIS A 82 0.63 -0.28 2.10
C HIS A 82 1.20 -1.29 1.11
N ALA A 83 2.39 -1.00 0.57
CA ALA A 83 3.12 -1.95 -0.27
C ALA A 83 4.63 -1.83 -0.08
N ILE A 84 5.32 -2.95 -0.30
CA ILE A 84 6.78 -2.98 -0.44
C ILE A 84 7.07 -3.26 -1.92
N VAL A 85 7.89 -2.42 -2.52
CA VAL A 85 8.24 -2.49 -3.94
C VAL A 85 9.74 -2.43 -4.15
N GLU A 86 10.20 -2.99 -5.27
CA GLU A 86 11.55 -2.79 -5.82
C GLU A 86 11.47 -2.18 -7.20
N ALA A 87 12.47 -1.38 -7.56
CA ALA A 87 12.60 -0.81 -8.90
C ALA A 87 14.07 -0.60 -9.26
N ASP A 88 14.38 -0.71 -10.54
CA ASP A 88 15.75 -0.60 -11.08
C ASP A 88 16.14 0.87 -11.34
N GLY A 89 15.65 1.80 -10.53
CA GLY A 89 15.98 3.22 -10.57
C GLY A 89 14.75 4.13 -10.47
N PRO A 90 14.96 5.45 -10.37
CA PRO A 90 13.89 6.42 -10.12
C PRO A 90 12.85 6.48 -11.23
N MET A 91 13.27 6.33 -12.48
CA MET A 91 12.37 6.29 -13.64
C MET A 91 11.49 5.04 -13.62
N ALA A 92 12.07 3.87 -13.33
CA ALA A 92 11.34 2.61 -13.21
C ALA A 92 10.36 2.66 -12.03
N LEU A 93 10.78 3.21 -10.88
CA LEU A 93 9.92 3.45 -9.72
C LEU A 93 8.74 4.34 -10.08
N GLY A 94 8.98 5.48 -10.74
CA GLY A 94 7.93 6.41 -11.13
C GLY A 94 6.89 5.78 -12.07
N ARG A 95 7.33 5.09 -13.12
CA ARG A 95 6.47 4.38 -14.06
C ARG A 95 5.72 3.21 -13.39
N GLY A 96 6.43 2.42 -12.59
CA GLY A 96 5.87 1.30 -11.85
C GLY A 96 4.80 1.74 -10.88
N MET A 97 5.05 2.78 -10.09
CA MET A 97 4.08 3.33 -9.15
C MET A 97 2.86 3.95 -9.84
N LYS A 98 3.04 4.63 -10.98
CA LYS A 98 1.90 5.13 -11.79
C LYS A 98 1.01 3.97 -12.23
N SER A 99 1.61 2.89 -12.73
CA SER A 99 0.90 1.68 -13.15
C SER A 99 0.19 0.99 -11.98
N LEU A 100 0.89 0.80 -10.84
CA LEU A 100 0.33 0.18 -9.62
C LEU A 100 -0.86 0.97 -9.09
N ALA A 101 -0.72 2.30 -8.98
CA ALA A 101 -1.77 3.19 -8.52
C ALA A 101 -3.02 3.15 -9.42
N ALA A 102 -2.83 3.19 -10.75
CA ALA A 102 -3.92 3.11 -11.70
C ALA A 102 -4.65 1.76 -11.63
N ARG A 103 -3.91 0.65 -11.50
CA ARG A 103 -4.47 -0.70 -11.37
C ARG A 103 -5.21 -0.88 -10.05
N PHE A 104 -4.65 -0.38 -8.96
CA PHE A 104 -5.32 -0.37 -7.66
C PHE A 104 -6.63 0.42 -7.71
N ALA A 105 -6.61 1.64 -8.25
CA ALA A 105 -7.82 2.46 -8.38
C ALA A 105 -8.91 1.78 -9.23
N LYS A 106 -8.54 1.14 -10.34
CA LYS A 106 -9.48 0.37 -11.18
C LYS A 106 -10.07 -0.82 -10.41
N ALA A 107 -9.25 -1.55 -9.65
CA ALA A 107 -9.70 -2.68 -8.84
C ALA A 107 -10.66 -2.25 -7.73
N VAL A 108 -10.36 -1.15 -7.03
CA VAL A 108 -11.25 -0.56 -6.00
C VAL A 108 -12.59 -0.16 -6.62
N ASN A 109 -12.58 0.56 -7.75
CA ASN A 109 -13.81 0.96 -8.43
C ASN A 109 -14.64 -0.26 -8.86
N ARG A 110 -14.00 -1.31 -9.38
CA ARG A 110 -14.66 -2.57 -9.73
C ARG A 110 -15.26 -3.27 -8.51
N GLY A 111 -14.50 -3.39 -7.42
CA GLY A 111 -14.95 -4.05 -6.19
C GLY A 111 -16.06 -3.30 -5.45
N LEU A 112 -16.16 -1.98 -5.64
CA LEU A 112 -17.23 -1.13 -5.09
C LEU A 112 -18.39 -0.89 -6.07
N GLY A 113 -18.35 -1.41 -7.31
CA GLY A 113 -19.37 -1.15 -8.32
C GLY A 113 -19.48 0.33 -8.73
N ARG A 114 -18.39 1.11 -8.65
CA ARG A 114 -18.40 2.56 -8.89
C ARG A 114 -17.38 3.01 -9.93
N ARG A 115 -17.44 4.28 -10.31
CA ARG A 115 -16.49 4.97 -11.19
C ARG A 115 -15.96 6.24 -10.51
N GLY A 116 -14.87 6.79 -11.03
CA GLY A 116 -14.29 8.07 -10.60
C GLY A 116 -12.97 7.92 -9.83
N PRO A 117 -12.45 9.02 -9.30
CA PRO A 117 -11.17 9.03 -8.60
C PRO A 117 -11.23 8.22 -7.30
N VAL A 118 -10.11 7.56 -6.99
CA VAL A 118 -9.96 6.72 -5.79
C VAL A 118 -8.84 7.25 -4.90
N LEU A 119 -7.74 7.68 -5.49
CA LEU A 119 -6.55 8.09 -4.74
C LEU A 119 -6.59 9.59 -4.47
N ARG A 120 -6.20 9.96 -3.24
CA ARG A 120 -6.21 11.33 -2.77
C ARG A 120 -5.05 12.15 -3.36
N ASP A 121 -3.84 11.59 -3.23
CA ASP A 121 -2.59 12.29 -3.50
C ASP A 121 -1.56 11.35 -4.14
N ARG A 122 -0.35 11.89 -4.33
CA ARG A 122 0.83 11.08 -4.67
C ARG A 122 1.14 10.12 -3.53
N TYR A 123 1.72 8.96 -3.87
CA TYR A 123 2.17 7.99 -2.86
C TYR A 123 3.26 8.55 -1.94
N HIS A 124 3.22 8.18 -0.68
CA HIS A 124 4.35 8.36 0.24
C HIS A 124 5.38 7.28 -0.02
N LEU A 125 6.65 7.65 0.06
CA LEU A 125 7.78 6.77 -0.20
C LEU A 125 8.77 6.82 0.97
N HIS A 126 9.16 5.64 1.46
CA HIS A 126 10.27 5.45 2.38
C HIS A 126 11.23 4.39 1.83
N VAL A 127 12.50 4.75 1.61
CA VAL A 127 13.55 3.84 1.12
C VAL A 127 14.09 3.03 2.29
N LEU A 128 14.13 1.71 2.15
CA LEU A 128 14.56 0.77 3.18
C LEU A 128 16.04 0.41 2.95
N ARG A 129 16.93 0.93 3.77
CA ARG A 129 18.39 0.85 3.54
C ARG A 129 19.10 -0.21 4.38
N THR A 130 18.43 -0.74 5.42
CA THR A 130 19.02 -1.69 6.35
C THR A 130 18.17 -2.96 6.46
N VAL A 131 18.77 -4.06 6.88
CA VAL A 131 18.07 -5.32 7.14
C VAL A 131 16.95 -5.15 8.19
N ARG A 132 17.18 -4.27 9.18
CA ARG A 132 16.20 -3.96 10.22
C ARG A 132 15.00 -3.19 9.68
N GLU A 133 15.25 -2.19 8.84
CA GLU A 133 14.17 -1.44 8.19
C GLU A 133 13.31 -2.33 7.31
N VAL A 134 13.95 -3.20 6.52
CA VAL A 134 13.20 -4.15 5.65
C VAL A 134 12.37 -5.11 6.50
N ARG A 135 12.95 -5.75 7.53
CA ARG A 135 12.21 -6.64 8.41
C ARG A 135 11.01 -5.94 9.08
N ASN A 136 11.25 -4.75 9.62
CA ASN A 136 10.21 -3.95 10.27
C ASN A 136 9.12 -3.53 9.28
N ALA A 137 9.47 -3.17 8.05
CA ALA A 137 8.51 -2.80 7.01
C ALA A 137 7.65 -4.00 6.59
N ILE A 138 8.24 -5.19 6.39
CA ILE A 138 7.48 -6.41 6.07
C ILE A 138 6.52 -6.74 7.22
N ARG A 139 7.01 -6.77 8.46
CA ARG A 139 6.18 -6.98 9.65
C ARG A 139 5.04 -5.96 9.72
N TYR A 140 5.37 -4.68 9.56
CA TYR A 140 4.38 -3.62 9.59
C TYR A 140 3.30 -3.80 8.52
N VAL A 141 3.68 -4.08 7.28
CA VAL A 141 2.74 -4.26 6.17
C VAL A 141 1.86 -5.47 6.40
N LEU A 142 2.42 -6.63 6.73
CA LEU A 142 1.66 -7.88 6.82
C LEU A 142 0.82 -8.00 8.10
N ASN A 143 1.25 -7.39 9.22
CA ASN A 143 0.53 -7.43 10.51
C ASN A 143 -0.25 -6.15 10.82
N ASN A 144 -0.42 -5.25 9.84
CA ASN A 144 -1.02 -3.93 10.06
C ASN A 144 -2.47 -4.01 10.56
N ALA A 145 -3.28 -4.90 10.02
CA ALA A 145 -4.67 -5.10 10.45
C ALA A 145 -4.75 -5.47 11.95
N ARG A 146 -3.85 -6.34 12.43
CA ARG A 146 -3.75 -6.70 13.84
C ARG A 146 -3.43 -5.50 14.72
N ARG A 147 -2.49 -4.64 14.30
CA ARG A 147 -2.16 -3.39 15.00
C ARG A 147 -3.36 -2.45 15.10
N HIS A 148 -4.15 -2.34 14.04
CA HIS A 148 -5.37 -1.53 14.04
C HIS A 148 -6.43 -2.10 14.98
N CYS A 149 -6.64 -3.41 15.01
CA CYS A 149 -7.54 -4.07 15.95
C CYS A 149 -7.16 -3.77 17.40
N ILE A 150 -5.88 -3.89 17.75
CA ILE A 150 -5.38 -3.62 19.10
C ILE A 150 -5.56 -2.14 19.47
N LYS A 151 -5.19 -1.21 18.58
CA LYS A 151 -5.39 0.22 18.81
C LYS A 151 -6.86 0.60 19.01
N ALA A 152 -7.77 -0.08 18.30
CA ALA A 152 -9.22 0.11 18.44
C ALA A 152 -9.81 -0.63 19.67
N ARG A 153 -8.99 -1.19 20.56
CA ARG A 153 -9.39 -2.03 21.70
C ARG A 153 -10.30 -3.19 21.32
N ARG A 154 -10.25 -3.63 20.07
CA ARG A 154 -10.92 -4.85 19.61
C ARG A 154 -10.03 -6.01 19.93
N THR A 155 -10.60 -7.09 20.48
CA THR A 155 -9.84 -8.31 20.78
C THR A 155 -9.33 -8.89 19.45
N PRO A 156 -8.01 -8.92 19.19
CA PRO A 156 -7.51 -9.63 18.02
C PRO A 156 -7.82 -11.10 18.20
N ALA A 157 -8.16 -11.80 17.13
CA ALA A 157 -8.33 -13.22 17.17
C ALA A 157 -7.13 -13.87 17.90
N ARG A 158 -7.39 -14.74 18.86
CA ARG A 158 -6.37 -15.40 19.72
C ARG A 158 -5.37 -16.23 18.90
N VAL A 159 -5.77 -16.63 17.70
CA VAL A 159 -4.94 -17.41 16.79
C VAL A 159 -4.13 -16.46 15.91
N ALA A 160 -2.86 -16.76 15.71
CA ALA A 160 -2.00 -16.09 14.74
C ALA A 160 -2.63 -16.21 13.34
N GLN A 161 -3.38 -15.22 12.94
CA GLN A 161 -4.07 -15.20 11.64
C GLN A 161 -3.35 -14.28 10.67
N VAL A 162 -3.08 -14.81 9.50
CA VAL A 162 -2.61 -14.00 8.37
C VAL A 162 -3.77 -13.16 7.86
N ASP A 163 -3.54 -11.86 7.68
CA ASP A 163 -4.54 -10.92 7.17
C ASP A 163 -4.97 -11.28 5.73
N PRO A 164 -6.25 -11.65 5.49
CA PRO A 164 -6.72 -11.99 4.15
C PRO A 164 -6.72 -10.82 3.16
N ALA A 165 -6.66 -9.58 3.65
CA ALA A 165 -6.54 -8.38 2.82
C ALA A 165 -5.08 -8.00 2.55
N SER A 166 -4.16 -8.95 2.65
CA SER A 166 -2.73 -8.77 2.42
C SER A 166 -2.15 -9.89 1.56
N SER A 167 -0.88 -9.73 1.17
CA SER A 167 -0.07 -10.78 0.53
C SER A 167 0.40 -11.86 1.50
N GLY A 168 0.08 -11.75 2.77
CA GLY A 168 0.60 -12.62 3.84
C GLY A 168 0.38 -14.11 3.62
N ALA A 169 -0.71 -14.53 2.95
CA ALA A 169 -0.98 -15.93 2.63
C ALA A 169 0.02 -16.54 1.62
N TRP A 170 0.78 -15.72 0.88
CA TRP A 170 1.83 -16.13 -0.06
C TRP A 170 3.24 -15.85 0.47
N PHE A 171 3.35 -15.24 1.66
CA PHE A 171 4.63 -14.87 2.24
C PHE A 171 5.38 -16.09 2.80
N LEU A 172 6.62 -16.30 2.34
CA LEU A 172 7.45 -17.45 2.70
C LEU A 172 8.39 -17.20 3.89
N GLY A 173 8.15 -16.12 4.62
CA GLY A 173 8.99 -15.71 5.73
C GLY A 173 8.34 -15.80 7.11
N TRP A 174 7.20 -16.48 7.20
CA TRP A 174 6.58 -16.76 8.49
C TRP A 174 7.33 -17.82 9.29
N ARG A 175 7.42 -17.62 10.60
CA ARG A 175 7.85 -18.68 11.53
C ARG A 175 6.76 -19.77 11.54
N PRO A 176 7.11 -21.06 11.43
CA PRO A 176 6.12 -22.14 11.45
C PRO A 176 5.65 -22.41 12.88
N VAL A 177 4.78 -21.56 13.41
CA VAL A 177 4.22 -21.70 14.78
C VAL A 177 2.92 -22.51 14.77
N VAL A 178 2.14 -22.38 13.69
CA VAL A 178 0.87 -23.10 13.45
C VAL A 178 0.67 -23.26 11.94
N PRO A 179 -0.17 -24.17 11.47
CA PRO A 179 -0.55 -24.21 10.07
C PRO A 179 -1.17 -22.87 9.65
N LEU A 180 -0.48 -22.13 8.81
CA LEU A 180 -0.97 -20.85 8.29
C LEU A 180 -1.75 -21.10 7.00
N PRO A 181 -2.83 -20.33 6.75
CA PRO A 181 -3.56 -20.42 5.50
C PRO A 181 -2.63 -20.07 4.35
N ARG A 182 -2.57 -20.96 3.35
CA ARG A 182 -1.84 -20.71 2.11
C ARG A 182 -2.74 -19.99 1.11
N GLY A 183 -2.18 -19.05 0.37
CA GLY A 183 -2.91 -18.37 -0.69
C GLY A 183 -3.32 -19.32 -1.81
N ILE A 184 -4.55 -19.19 -2.26
CA ILE A 184 -5.08 -19.98 -3.38
C ILE A 184 -4.60 -19.36 -4.71
N GLY A 185 -4.06 -20.20 -5.59
CA GLY A 185 -3.55 -19.80 -6.90
C GLY A 185 -2.20 -19.09 -6.86
N PRO A 186 -1.75 -18.55 -8.00
CA PRO A 186 -0.45 -17.91 -8.11
C PRO A 186 -0.36 -16.66 -7.22
N PRO A 187 0.83 -16.33 -6.69
CA PRO A 187 1.01 -15.18 -5.82
C PRO A 187 0.70 -13.87 -6.55
N PRO A 188 0.02 -12.90 -5.89
CA PRO A 188 -0.22 -11.58 -6.44
C PRO A 188 1.00 -10.65 -6.34
N VAL A 189 2.14 -11.19 -5.93
CA VAL A 189 3.40 -10.49 -5.65
C VAL A 189 4.56 -11.18 -6.36
N ALA A 190 5.60 -10.42 -6.65
CA ALA A 190 6.83 -10.91 -7.27
C ALA A 190 7.85 -11.35 -6.22
N ARG A 191 8.85 -12.13 -6.66
CA ARG A 191 10.01 -12.43 -5.83
C ARG A 191 10.94 -11.21 -5.74
N ALA A 192 11.49 -10.97 -4.55
CA ALA A 192 12.51 -9.97 -4.33
C ALA A 192 13.81 -10.30 -5.08
N THR A 193 14.45 -9.28 -5.61
CA THR A 193 15.76 -9.38 -6.28
C THR A 193 16.87 -8.74 -5.46
N THR A 194 16.60 -7.69 -4.70
CA THR A 194 17.61 -7.06 -3.83
C THR A 194 17.97 -8.01 -2.69
N TRP A 195 19.24 -8.00 -2.33
CA TRP A 195 19.73 -8.82 -1.22
C TRP A 195 18.98 -8.52 0.09
N LEU A 196 18.71 -7.25 0.38
CA LEU A 196 17.99 -6.82 1.59
C LEU A 196 16.60 -7.44 1.71
N ALA A 197 15.80 -7.42 0.64
CA ALA A 197 14.45 -7.95 0.66
C ALA A 197 14.37 -9.46 0.43
N ARG A 198 15.38 -10.06 -0.21
CA ARG A 198 15.42 -11.50 -0.48
C ARG A 198 15.98 -12.31 0.69
N VAL A 199 17.08 -11.87 1.26
CA VAL A 199 17.89 -12.65 2.23
C VAL A 199 18.20 -11.85 3.48
N GLY A 200 18.63 -10.60 3.35
CA GLY A 200 19.24 -9.82 4.42
C GLY A 200 18.39 -9.71 5.67
N TRP A 201 17.11 -9.38 5.52
CA TRP A 201 16.19 -9.24 6.65
C TRP A 201 16.00 -10.53 7.48
N ARG A 202 16.18 -11.71 6.86
CA ARG A 202 16.03 -13.03 7.51
C ARG A 202 17.11 -13.28 8.56
N ARG A 203 18.24 -12.56 8.50
CA ARG A 203 19.29 -12.61 9.54
C ARG A 203 18.80 -12.18 10.92
N LEU A 204 17.69 -11.43 10.97
CA LEU A 204 17.05 -11.01 12.22
C LEU A 204 15.90 -11.96 12.64
N GLY A 205 15.84 -13.14 12.05
CA GLY A 205 14.82 -14.14 12.28
C GLY A 205 13.56 -13.97 11.42
N LEU A 206 12.84 -15.09 11.25
CA LEU A 206 11.55 -15.12 10.57
C LEU A 206 10.51 -14.35 11.35
N LEU A 207 9.45 -13.91 10.67
CA LEU A 207 8.37 -13.14 11.27
C LEU A 207 7.34 -14.06 11.93
N ASP A 208 6.81 -13.62 13.05
CA ASP A 208 5.65 -14.24 13.68
C ASP A 208 4.38 -13.51 13.23
N PRO A 209 3.33 -14.22 12.77
CA PRO A 209 2.05 -13.58 12.44
C PRO A 209 1.40 -12.88 13.63
N ALA A 210 1.78 -13.24 14.86
CA ALA A 210 1.34 -12.58 16.09
C ALA A 210 2.21 -11.39 16.52
N GLU A 211 3.37 -11.19 15.91
CA GLU A 211 4.32 -10.10 16.22
C GLU A 211 3.73 -8.74 15.85
N ILE A 212 3.83 -7.75 16.75
CA ILE A 212 3.26 -6.40 16.58
C ILE A 212 4.36 -5.36 16.44
#